data_480027b6651fbe7e7ba5652856b6d720
#
_entry.id   480027b6651fbe7e7ba5652856b6d720
#
_cell.length_a   1.000
_cell.length_b   1.000
_cell.length_c   1.000
_cell.angle_alpha   90.00
_cell.angle_beta   90.00
_cell.angle_gamma   90.00
#
_symmetry.space_group_name_H-M   'P 1'
#
loop_
_entity.id
_entity.type
_entity.pdbx_description
1 polymer ?
#
loop_
_entity_poly.entity_id
_entity_poly.type
_entity_poly.pdbx_seq_one_letter_code
_entity_poly.pdbx_strand_id
1 'polypeptide(L)'
;MIDIRSFMKDNDIRYLLVNSTNEFLVEYNVLDKNSRYKLTNFSGSTGEALVTPETIYLFVDGRYHIQADLEVDHKLVTVVKLQQGQKYFDELIARIPENEILYLFSKKNSQSKTEKLTAVRQVKLLENDPFDVNIDASFDKYVQLDTKYTGLSTEEKFSKISENLNPDEALYVTDLDEVSYLFNMRCFKNNSSKIEAKALIYKNDVTLYTQDKLQQLENDLKNIDKKVFVDKSTINAYDYNLLGNHALELKTNPVKSMKAQKNHAEITHLKDAFKRTDNAVLAIREYIEQNDNISEYDVSIRLEEEFKKQGAQCLSFQSIVAKDKNSALAHYSKCSKDEIIKEGSLVLIDCGAYFDGGLATDITRVFVKGTPSELHKKIYTYVLKAFLKAYNYCNINKHRPITGFEIDKSVHEFFASCNLDGFVFNHGLGHGIGINVHEYPPNLSTGEIAKVPLLEGECFSIEPGLYKEGEFGIRLENSCYFQDGSIHSFVKMNYERKLINFDMLTKEEKAQLAEFEVK
;
A
#
# COMPACT_ATOMS: atom_id res chain seq x y z
N MET A 1 -19.57 -16.21 -16.59
CA MET A 1 -18.15 -15.81 -16.69
C MET A 1 -17.98 -15.10 -18.02
N ILE A 2 -17.44 -13.88 -18.04
CA ILE A 2 -17.24 -13.13 -19.29
C ILE A 2 -16.15 -13.83 -20.07
N ASP A 3 -16.47 -14.20 -21.33
CA ASP A 3 -15.48 -14.76 -22.23
C ASP A 3 -14.68 -13.63 -22.88
N ILE A 4 -13.51 -13.30 -22.26
CA ILE A 4 -12.62 -12.24 -22.76
C ILE A 4 -12.12 -12.53 -24.18
N ARG A 5 -12.00 -13.80 -24.57
CA ARG A 5 -11.57 -14.19 -25.90
C ARG A 5 -12.61 -13.82 -26.97
N SER A 6 -13.91 -14.04 -26.68
CA SER A 6 -15.00 -13.59 -27.56
C SER A 6 -15.01 -12.07 -27.68
N PHE A 7 -14.91 -11.33 -26.56
CA PHE A 7 -14.81 -9.87 -26.58
C PHE A 7 -13.66 -9.38 -27.47
N MET A 8 -12.48 -9.95 -27.31
CA MET A 8 -11.29 -9.58 -28.09
C MET A 8 -11.50 -9.87 -29.58
N LYS A 9 -12.06 -11.04 -29.92
CA LYS A 9 -12.35 -11.42 -31.31
C LYS A 9 -13.36 -10.48 -31.97
N ASP A 10 -14.44 -10.14 -31.27
CA ASP A 10 -15.52 -9.27 -31.79
C ASP A 10 -15.05 -7.82 -32.01
N ASN A 11 -13.97 -7.40 -31.34
CA ASN A 11 -13.38 -6.06 -31.43
C ASN A 11 -12.03 -6.03 -32.17
N ASP A 12 -11.61 -7.14 -32.81
CA ASP A 12 -10.31 -7.27 -33.50
C ASP A 12 -9.11 -6.90 -32.61
N ILE A 13 -9.14 -7.38 -31.37
CA ILE A 13 -8.10 -7.13 -30.35
C ILE A 13 -7.23 -8.39 -30.21
N ARG A 14 -5.90 -8.22 -30.32
CA ARG A 14 -4.94 -9.33 -30.11
C ARG A 14 -4.19 -9.24 -28.79
N TYR A 15 -3.89 -8.03 -28.33
CA TYR A 15 -3.13 -7.79 -27.10
C TYR A 15 -3.90 -6.83 -26.22
N LEU A 16 -4.36 -7.30 -25.05
CA LEU A 16 -5.17 -6.54 -24.11
C LEU A 16 -4.55 -6.58 -22.72
N LEU A 17 -4.26 -5.42 -22.15
CA LEU A 17 -3.83 -5.29 -20.75
C LEU A 17 -5.04 -5.15 -19.84
N VAL A 18 -5.15 -6.02 -18.83
CA VAL A 18 -6.23 -6.05 -17.85
C VAL A 18 -5.68 -5.76 -16.46
N ASN A 19 -6.20 -4.70 -15.86
CA ASN A 19 -5.74 -4.16 -14.58
C ASN A 19 -6.56 -4.66 -13.38
N SER A 20 -5.98 -4.54 -12.18
CA SER A 20 -6.70 -4.70 -10.91
C SER A 20 -7.41 -3.42 -10.46
N THR A 21 -6.99 -2.26 -10.96
CA THR A 21 -7.48 -0.93 -10.60
C THR A 21 -8.89 -0.65 -11.11
N ASN A 22 -9.53 0.38 -10.54
CA ASN A 22 -10.79 0.96 -10.99
C ASN A 22 -10.56 2.36 -11.62
N GLU A 23 -11.64 3.14 -11.83
CA GLU A 23 -11.61 4.51 -12.38
C GLU A 23 -10.89 5.54 -11.50
N PHE A 24 -10.64 5.20 -10.23
CA PHE A 24 -9.87 6.00 -9.27
C PHE A 24 -8.42 5.48 -9.12
N LEU A 25 -8.02 4.48 -9.88
CA LEU A 25 -6.69 3.86 -9.88
C LEU A 25 -6.26 3.30 -8.50
N VAL A 26 -7.20 2.83 -7.68
CA VAL A 26 -6.90 2.30 -6.35
C VAL A 26 -6.14 0.99 -6.42
N GLU A 27 -5.18 0.79 -5.51
CA GLU A 27 -4.44 -0.48 -5.35
C GLU A 27 -5.35 -1.60 -4.81
N TYR A 28 -6.03 -1.33 -3.70
CA TYR A 28 -6.93 -2.28 -3.04
C TYR A 28 -8.35 -2.15 -3.59
N ASN A 29 -8.59 -2.76 -4.75
CA ASN A 29 -9.92 -2.83 -5.33
C ASN A 29 -10.65 -4.08 -4.82
N VAL A 30 -11.95 -3.96 -4.51
CA VAL A 30 -12.75 -5.12 -4.12
C VAL A 30 -12.79 -6.15 -5.25
N LEU A 31 -12.72 -7.44 -4.92
CA LEU A 31 -12.55 -8.52 -5.90
C LEU A 31 -13.67 -8.54 -6.95
N ASP A 32 -14.90 -8.20 -6.55
CA ASP A 32 -16.05 -8.13 -7.47
C ASP A 32 -15.94 -7.00 -8.52
N LYS A 33 -15.08 -6.00 -8.29
CA LYS A 33 -14.78 -4.91 -9.23
C LYS A 33 -13.41 -5.06 -9.89
N ASN A 34 -12.65 -6.09 -9.56
CA ASN A 34 -11.28 -6.29 -10.03
C ASN A 34 -11.27 -7.18 -11.30
N SER A 35 -11.05 -6.55 -12.45
CA SER A 35 -11.06 -7.23 -13.76
C SER A 35 -9.98 -8.29 -13.90
N ARG A 36 -8.77 -8.03 -13.39
CA ARG A 36 -7.68 -9.01 -13.36
C ARG A 36 -8.06 -10.24 -12.53
N TYR A 37 -8.67 -10.04 -11.33
CA TYR A 37 -9.13 -11.17 -10.52
C TYR A 37 -10.19 -12.00 -11.24
N LYS A 38 -11.18 -11.35 -11.85
CA LYS A 38 -12.21 -12.05 -12.65
C LYS A 38 -11.61 -12.84 -13.82
N LEU A 39 -10.49 -12.37 -14.38
CA LEU A 39 -9.80 -13.01 -15.50
C LEU A 39 -8.90 -14.17 -15.06
N THR A 40 -8.16 -14.03 -13.96
CA THR A 40 -7.05 -14.92 -13.57
C THR A 40 -7.27 -15.69 -12.29
N ASN A 41 -8.29 -15.34 -11.50
CA ASN A 41 -8.54 -15.79 -10.13
C ASN A 41 -7.44 -15.38 -9.12
N PHE A 42 -6.47 -14.54 -9.52
CA PHE A 42 -5.42 -14.05 -8.63
C PHE A 42 -5.94 -12.89 -7.77
N SER A 43 -5.91 -13.06 -6.44
CA SER A 43 -6.51 -12.13 -5.48
C SER A 43 -5.54 -11.09 -4.89
N GLY A 44 -4.25 -11.12 -5.24
CA GLY A 44 -3.25 -10.16 -4.73
C GLY A 44 -3.61 -8.70 -5.06
N SER A 45 -3.14 -7.73 -4.28
CA SER A 45 -3.49 -6.31 -4.47
C SER A 45 -2.88 -5.70 -5.73
N THR A 46 -1.69 -6.12 -6.11
CA THR A 46 -0.97 -5.63 -7.31
C THR A 46 -0.77 -6.73 -8.34
N GLY A 47 -0.31 -6.34 -9.52
CA GLY A 47 -0.10 -7.24 -10.66
C GLY A 47 -1.09 -6.98 -11.78
N GLU A 48 -0.69 -7.26 -12.99
CA GLU A 48 -1.48 -7.03 -14.20
C GLU A 48 -1.47 -8.24 -15.10
N ALA A 49 -2.50 -8.40 -15.91
CA ALA A 49 -2.61 -9.50 -16.85
C ALA A 49 -2.57 -8.98 -18.30
N LEU A 50 -1.69 -9.56 -19.12
CA LEU A 50 -1.67 -9.37 -20.56
C LEU A 50 -2.35 -10.56 -21.24
N VAL A 51 -3.46 -10.33 -21.91
CA VAL A 51 -4.12 -11.34 -22.75
C VAL A 51 -3.52 -11.26 -24.15
N THR A 52 -2.98 -12.39 -24.62
CA THR A 52 -2.43 -12.55 -25.98
C THR A 52 -3.24 -13.61 -26.75
N PRO A 53 -3.02 -13.82 -28.06
CA PRO A 53 -3.68 -14.90 -28.80
C PRO A 53 -3.44 -16.30 -28.19
N GLU A 54 -2.27 -16.53 -27.59
CA GLU A 54 -1.83 -17.85 -27.12
C GLU A 54 -2.20 -18.10 -25.65
N THR A 55 -1.95 -17.12 -24.77
CA THR A 55 -2.10 -17.30 -23.31
C THR A 55 -2.41 -15.99 -22.60
N ILE A 56 -2.64 -16.07 -21.31
CA ILE A 56 -2.76 -14.94 -20.40
C ILE A 56 -1.48 -14.90 -19.55
N TYR A 57 -0.70 -13.83 -19.65
CA TYR A 57 0.45 -13.59 -18.77
C TYR A 57 0.01 -12.79 -17.55
N LEU A 58 0.27 -13.29 -16.35
CA LEU A 58 0.06 -12.57 -15.09
C LEU A 58 1.43 -12.16 -14.52
N PHE A 59 1.68 -10.85 -14.44
CA PHE A 59 2.92 -10.29 -13.91
C PHE A 59 2.77 -10.01 -12.42
N VAL A 60 3.65 -10.56 -11.58
CA VAL A 60 3.65 -10.39 -10.13
C VAL A 60 5.06 -10.17 -9.60
N ASP A 61 5.18 -9.32 -8.57
CA ASP A 61 6.44 -9.11 -7.86
C ASP A 61 6.69 -10.18 -6.78
N GLY A 62 7.85 -10.09 -6.10
CA GLY A 62 8.32 -11.10 -5.15
C GLY A 62 7.37 -11.42 -4.01
N ARG A 63 6.49 -10.49 -3.62
CA ARG A 63 5.48 -10.68 -2.56
C ARG A 63 4.43 -11.73 -2.93
N TYR A 64 4.20 -11.93 -4.23
CA TYR A 64 3.06 -12.71 -4.75
C TYR A 64 3.45 -13.96 -5.55
N HIS A 65 4.75 -14.30 -5.67
CA HIS A 65 5.20 -15.42 -6.50
C HIS A 65 4.51 -16.74 -6.14
N ILE A 66 4.43 -17.04 -4.85
CA ILE A 66 3.83 -18.29 -4.35
C ILE A 66 2.31 -18.21 -4.43
N GLN A 67 1.71 -17.08 -4.03
CA GLN A 67 0.27 -16.92 -4.04
C GLN A 67 -0.30 -17.04 -5.46
N ALA A 68 0.34 -16.42 -6.44
CA ALA A 68 -0.09 -16.50 -7.83
C ALA A 68 -0.09 -17.94 -8.35
N ASP A 69 0.96 -18.72 -8.03
CA ASP A 69 1.02 -20.15 -8.43
C ASP A 69 -0.10 -20.99 -7.80
N LEU A 70 -0.50 -20.65 -6.55
CA LEU A 70 -1.56 -21.40 -5.85
C LEU A 70 -2.98 -21.04 -6.30
N GLU A 71 -3.18 -19.84 -6.86
CA GLU A 71 -4.52 -19.33 -7.16
C GLU A 71 -4.94 -19.44 -8.62
N VAL A 72 -3.98 -19.37 -9.57
CA VAL A 72 -4.31 -19.36 -10.98
C VAL A 72 -4.50 -20.76 -11.56
N ASP A 73 -5.30 -20.86 -12.62
CA ASP A 73 -5.30 -22.07 -13.48
C ASP A 73 -4.14 -21.99 -14.47
N HIS A 74 -3.08 -22.75 -14.22
CA HIS A 74 -1.88 -22.81 -15.07
C HIS A 74 -2.12 -23.33 -16.49
N LYS A 75 -3.30 -23.86 -16.81
CA LYS A 75 -3.68 -24.19 -18.19
C LYS A 75 -4.06 -22.96 -19.01
N LEU A 76 -4.46 -21.89 -18.33
CA LEU A 76 -4.94 -20.64 -18.94
C LEU A 76 -3.99 -19.48 -18.71
N VAL A 77 -3.27 -19.47 -17.58
CA VAL A 77 -2.47 -18.35 -17.10
C VAL A 77 -1.02 -18.75 -16.90
N THR A 78 -0.12 -18.01 -17.50
CA THR A 78 1.33 -18.11 -17.28
C THR A 78 1.76 -17.02 -16.30
N VAL A 79 2.23 -17.40 -15.11
CA VAL A 79 2.73 -16.46 -14.10
C VAL A 79 4.13 -16.00 -14.46
N VAL A 80 4.31 -14.69 -14.60
CA VAL A 80 5.61 -14.03 -14.83
C VAL A 80 6.08 -13.48 -13.48
N LYS A 81 7.02 -14.18 -12.86
CA LYS A 81 7.60 -13.86 -11.54
C LYS A 81 8.74 -12.85 -11.69
N LEU A 82 8.46 -11.57 -11.44
CA LEU A 82 9.46 -10.51 -11.51
C LEU A 82 10.48 -10.67 -10.39
N GLN A 83 11.75 -10.84 -10.77
CA GLN A 83 12.86 -10.92 -9.82
C GLN A 83 13.30 -9.51 -9.41
N GLN A 84 14.02 -9.41 -8.28
CA GLN A 84 14.57 -8.13 -7.84
C GLN A 84 15.46 -7.51 -8.94
N GLY A 85 15.18 -6.25 -9.28
CA GLY A 85 15.85 -5.55 -10.37
C GLY A 85 15.23 -5.72 -11.77
N GLN A 86 14.32 -6.69 -11.97
CA GLN A 86 13.54 -6.78 -13.21
C GLN A 86 12.42 -5.73 -13.21
N LYS A 87 12.27 -5.05 -14.34
CA LYS A 87 11.22 -4.05 -14.50
C LYS A 87 10.00 -4.70 -15.16
N TYR A 88 8.85 -4.58 -14.52
CA TYR A 88 7.55 -5.01 -15.05
C TYR A 88 7.35 -4.55 -16.52
N PHE A 89 7.69 -3.28 -16.78
CA PHE A 89 7.50 -2.66 -18.09
C PHE A 89 8.27 -3.39 -19.20
N ASP A 90 9.53 -3.75 -18.96
CA ASP A 90 10.38 -4.44 -19.93
C ASP A 90 9.84 -5.84 -20.23
N GLU A 91 9.39 -6.55 -19.18
CA GLU A 91 8.79 -7.88 -19.31
C GLU A 91 7.45 -7.87 -20.04
N LEU A 92 6.63 -6.84 -19.84
CA LEU A 92 5.37 -6.63 -20.56
C LEU A 92 5.64 -6.40 -22.05
N ILE A 93 6.53 -5.45 -22.37
CA ILE A 93 6.83 -5.05 -23.75
C ILE A 93 7.49 -6.17 -24.54
N ALA A 94 8.33 -7.01 -23.92
CA ALA A 94 8.97 -8.15 -24.58
C ALA A 94 7.97 -9.19 -25.10
N ARG A 95 6.73 -9.20 -24.62
CA ARG A 95 5.65 -10.13 -25.02
C ARG A 95 4.70 -9.57 -26.07
N ILE A 96 4.94 -8.35 -26.52
CA ILE A 96 4.11 -7.68 -27.52
C ILE A 96 4.99 -7.40 -28.75
N PRO A 97 4.73 -8.00 -29.93
CA PRO A 97 5.48 -7.70 -31.15
C PRO A 97 5.38 -6.21 -31.52
N GLU A 98 6.42 -5.68 -32.16
CA GLU A 98 6.51 -4.24 -32.48
C GLU A 98 5.40 -3.74 -33.40
N ASN A 99 4.91 -4.59 -34.28
CA ASN A 99 3.84 -4.27 -35.24
C ASN A 99 2.41 -4.49 -34.70
N GLU A 100 2.28 -4.94 -33.44
CA GLU A 100 0.99 -5.19 -32.81
C GLU A 100 0.51 -4.00 -31.97
N ILE A 101 -0.81 -3.90 -31.84
CA ILE A 101 -1.47 -2.85 -31.06
C ILE A 101 -1.77 -3.39 -29.67
N LEU A 102 -1.33 -2.66 -28.63
CA LEU A 102 -1.71 -2.90 -27.25
C LEU A 102 -2.98 -2.10 -26.91
N TYR A 103 -4.01 -2.80 -26.45
CA TYR A 103 -5.25 -2.18 -25.99
C TYR A 103 -5.24 -2.02 -24.46
N LEU A 104 -5.70 -0.86 -23.97
CA LEU A 104 -5.80 -0.50 -22.55
C LEU A 104 -7.20 0.02 -22.26
N PHE A 105 -7.71 -0.25 -21.06
CA PHE A 105 -8.92 0.42 -20.56
C PHE A 105 -8.57 1.83 -20.05
N SER A 106 -9.07 2.86 -20.69
CA SER A 106 -8.70 4.27 -20.45
C SER A 106 -8.99 4.72 -19.02
N LYS A 107 -10.09 4.27 -18.43
CA LYS A 107 -10.47 4.58 -17.04
C LYS A 107 -9.63 3.87 -15.98
N LYS A 108 -8.92 2.79 -16.35
CA LYS A 108 -8.16 1.92 -15.41
C LYS A 108 -6.64 2.05 -15.54
N ASN A 109 -6.14 2.93 -16.39
CA ASN A 109 -4.72 3.20 -16.57
C ASN A 109 -4.44 4.68 -16.39
N SER A 110 -3.37 5.02 -15.65
CA SER A 110 -2.94 6.40 -15.50
C SER A 110 -2.42 6.96 -16.83
N GLN A 111 -2.51 8.29 -16.98
CA GLN A 111 -1.95 8.97 -18.15
C GLN A 111 -0.44 8.74 -18.27
N SER A 112 0.29 8.82 -17.17
CA SER A 112 1.76 8.57 -17.15
C SER A 112 2.11 7.16 -17.66
N LYS A 113 1.36 6.13 -17.25
CA LYS A 113 1.55 4.76 -17.74
C LYS A 113 1.22 4.64 -19.23
N THR A 114 0.12 5.24 -19.63
CA THR A 114 -0.32 5.26 -21.04
C THR A 114 0.73 5.90 -21.94
N GLU A 115 1.30 7.05 -21.54
CA GLU A 115 2.37 7.73 -22.28
C GLU A 115 3.63 6.86 -22.39
N LYS A 116 4.07 6.21 -21.29
CA LYS A 116 5.21 5.29 -21.31
C LYS A 116 5.02 4.13 -22.28
N LEU A 117 3.82 3.56 -22.32
CA LEU A 117 3.50 2.47 -23.24
C LEU A 117 3.44 2.97 -24.68
N THR A 118 2.82 4.12 -24.92
CA THR A 118 2.71 4.74 -26.26
C THR A 118 4.08 5.13 -26.85
N ALA A 119 5.05 5.45 -26.01
CA ALA A 119 6.42 5.76 -26.45
C ALA A 119 7.14 4.56 -27.09
N VAL A 120 6.73 3.33 -26.82
CA VAL A 120 7.41 2.10 -27.25
C VAL A 120 6.53 1.12 -28.02
N ARG A 121 5.21 1.28 -28.01
CA ARG A 121 4.23 0.45 -28.73
C ARG A 121 3.08 1.30 -29.24
N GLN A 122 2.43 0.85 -30.31
CA GLN A 122 1.15 1.41 -30.70
C GLN A 122 0.09 1.04 -29.66
N VAL A 123 -0.54 2.07 -29.05
CA VAL A 123 -1.56 1.88 -28.00
C VAL A 123 -2.92 2.38 -28.50
N LYS A 124 -3.97 1.63 -28.19
CA LYS A 124 -5.37 2.06 -28.35
C LYS A 124 -6.11 1.99 -27.02
N LEU A 125 -6.90 2.99 -26.74
CA LEU A 125 -7.68 3.10 -25.52
C LEU A 125 -9.13 2.62 -25.76
N LEU A 126 -9.62 1.79 -24.83
CA LEU A 126 -11.00 1.34 -24.74
C LEU A 126 -11.68 2.07 -23.57
N GLU A 127 -12.87 2.58 -23.76
CA GLU A 127 -13.62 3.27 -22.70
C GLU A 127 -14.29 2.28 -21.75
N ASN A 128 -14.82 1.18 -22.28
CA ASN A 128 -15.63 0.23 -21.53
C ASN A 128 -14.83 -1.07 -21.27
N ASP A 129 -14.78 -1.46 -20.02
CA ASP A 129 -14.25 -2.75 -19.60
C ASP A 129 -15.39 -3.78 -19.55
N PRO A 130 -15.33 -4.90 -20.29
CA PRO A 130 -16.39 -5.90 -20.27
C PRO A 130 -16.60 -6.57 -18.92
N PHE A 131 -15.60 -6.47 -18.01
CA PHE A 131 -15.72 -6.98 -16.65
C PHE A 131 -16.48 -6.04 -15.70
N ASP A 132 -16.70 -4.77 -16.08
CA ASP A 132 -17.48 -3.86 -15.26
C ASP A 132 -18.95 -4.30 -15.28
N VAL A 133 -19.48 -4.59 -14.10
CA VAL A 133 -20.91 -4.82 -13.89
C VAL A 133 -21.50 -3.56 -13.28
N ASN A 134 -22.74 -3.23 -13.68
CA ASN A 134 -23.51 -2.21 -12.99
C ASN A 134 -23.73 -2.66 -11.54
N ILE A 135 -22.94 -2.14 -10.64
CA ILE A 135 -23.12 -2.31 -9.21
C ILE A 135 -23.95 -1.12 -8.77
N ASP A 136 -25.10 -1.38 -8.17
CA ASP A 136 -25.92 -0.33 -7.56
C ASP A 136 -25.03 0.51 -6.64
N ALA A 137 -24.93 1.80 -6.94
CA ALA A 137 -24.21 2.76 -6.13
C ALA A 137 -24.92 2.87 -4.78
N SER A 138 -24.47 2.10 -3.79
CA SER A 138 -24.85 2.38 -2.42
C SER A 138 -24.21 3.71 -2.05
N PHE A 139 -25.01 4.72 -1.71
CA PHE A 139 -24.49 6.01 -1.25
C PHE A 139 -23.66 5.81 0.01
N ASP A 140 -22.37 6.06 -0.11
CA ASP A 140 -21.44 5.96 1.00
C ASP A 140 -21.72 7.05 2.05
N LYS A 141 -21.65 6.67 3.32
CA LYS A 141 -21.79 7.62 4.41
C LYS A 141 -20.45 8.32 4.64
N TYR A 142 -20.35 9.57 4.24
CA TYR A 142 -19.17 10.39 4.48
C TYR A 142 -19.21 11.03 5.87
N VAL A 143 -18.07 11.03 6.54
CA VAL A 143 -17.88 11.64 7.86
C VAL A 143 -16.98 12.86 7.71
N GLN A 144 -17.48 14.04 8.13
CA GLN A 144 -16.68 15.27 8.23
C GLN A 144 -15.84 15.21 9.50
N LEU A 145 -14.52 15.38 9.37
CA LEU A 145 -13.61 15.40 10.50
C LEU A 145 -13.50 16.79 11.13
N ASP A 146 -13.39 16.80 12.45
CA ASP A 146 -13.08 17.98 13.25
C ASP A 146 -11.58 18.35 13.10
N THR A 147 -11.27 19.65 13.16
CA THR A 147 -9.90 20.18 13.07
C THR A 147 -8.97 19.70 14.19
N LYS A 148 -9.51 19.22 15.31
CA LYS A 148 -8.72 18.55 16.35
C LYS A 148 -7.95 17.32 15.84
N TYR A 149 -8.43 16.66 14.76
CA TYR A 149 -7.76 15.53 14.11
C TYR A 149 -6.91 15.97 12.92
N THR A 150 -7.36 16.98 12.16
CA THR A 150 -6.75 17.36 10.88
C THR A 150 -5.81 18.57 10.98
N GLY A 151 -5.87 19.31 12.09
CA GLY A 151 -5.04 20.49 12.37
C GLY A 151 -5.33 21.70 11.49
N LEU A 152 -5.87 21.51 10.28
CA LEU A 152 -6.27 22.57 9.36
C LEU A 152 -7.70 22.35 8.91
N SER A 153 -8.46 23.44 8.77
CA SER A 153 -9.78 23.39 8.16
C SER A 153 -9.71 23.16 6.64
N THR A 154 -10.82 22.81 6.04
CA THR A 154 -10.96 22.68 4.59
C THR A 154 -10.63 24.01 3.89
N GLU A 155 -11.13 25.14 4.42
CA GLU A 155 -10.92 26.48 3.90
C GLU A 155 -9.42 26.87 3.94
N GLU A 156 -8.72 26.57 5.03
CA GLU A 156 -7.28 26.83 5.16
C GLU A 156 -6.47 26.02 4.13
N LYS A 157 -6.85 24.76 3.90
CA LYS A 157 -6.20 23.91 2.88
C LYS A 157 -6.44 24.43 1.47
N PHE A 158 -7.68 24.79 1.14
CA PHE A 158 -8.01 25.38 -0.16
C PHE A 158 -7.31 26.72 -0.39
N SER A 159 -7.26 27.60 0.60
CA SER A 159 -6.54 28.87 0.48
C SER A 159 -5.08 28.64 0.07
N LYS A 160 -4.37 27.74 0.75
CA LYS A 160 -2.97 27.42 0.44
C LYS A 160 -2.78 26.89 -0.99
N ILE A 161 -3.74 26.15 -1.53
CA ILE A 161 -3.66 25.65 -2.92
C ILE A 161 -4.04 26.75 -3.91
N SER A 162 -5.17 27.42 -3.70
CA SER A 162 -5.73 28.39 -4.64
C SER A 162 -4.90 29.68 -4.74
N GLU A 163 -4.11 30.04 -3.71
CA GLU A 163 -3.19 31.19 -3.76
C GLU A 163 -2.24 31.13 -4.97
N ASN A 164 -1.86 29.93 -5.39
CA ASN A 164 -0.94 29.70 -6.50
C ASN A 164 -1.62 29.56 -7.88
N LEU A 165 -2.96 29.62 -7.94
CA LEU A 165 -3.72 29.55 -9.19
C LEU A 165 -4.04 30.94 -9.72
N ASN A 166 -3.96 31.13 -11.05
CA ASN A 166 -4.48 32.30 -11.75
C ASN A 166 -6.00 32.13 -12.02
N PRO A 167 -6.74 33.23 -12.36
CA PRO A 167 -8.18 33.14 -12.65
C PRO A 167 -8.54 32.23 -13.83
N ASP A 168 -7.61 32.02 -14.79
CA ASP A 168 -7.76 31.14 -15.96
C ASP A 168 -7.19 29.72 -15.73
N GLU A 169 -6.88 29.38 -14.49
CA GLU A 169 -6.30 28.09 -14.11
C GLU A 169 -7.20 27.33 -13.14
N ALA A 170 -7.04 26.00 -13.14
CA ALA A 170 -7.64 25.08 -12.19
C ALA A 170 -6.66 23.96 -11.86
N LEU A 171 -6.85 23.32 -10.70
CA LEU A 171 -6.18 22.09 -10.31
C LEU A 171 -7.23 20.97 -10.26
N TYR A 172 -6.98 19.87 -10.99
CA TYR A 172 -7.81 18.69 -10.94
C TYR A 172 -7.16 17.61 -10.07
N VAL A 173 -7.82 17.28 -8.95
CA VAL A 173 -7.36 16.31 -7.96
C VAL A 173 -8.15 15.02 -8.12
N THR A 174 -7.45 13.93 -8.38
CA THR A 174 -8.06 12.62 -8.70
C THR A 174 -7.67 11.51 -7.72
N ASP A 175 -6.60 11.68 -6.95
CA ASP A 175 -6.19 10.72 -5.94
C ASP A 175 -7.13 10.81 -4.73
N LEU A 176 -7.69 9.66 -4.31
CA LEU A 176 -8.73 9.61 -3.28
C LEU A 176 -8.22 10.06 -1.91
N ASP A 177 -6.97 9.79 -1.58
CA ASP A 177 -6.40 10.24 -0.32
C ASP A 177 -6.13 11.76 -0.31
N GLU A 178 -5.74 12.34 -1.46
CA GLU A 178 -5.61 13.79 -1.62
C GLU A 178 -6.96 14.51 -1.50
N VAL A 179 -8.01 13.97 -2.15
CA VAL A 179 -9.38 14.51 -2.02
C VAL A 179 -9.87 14.40 -0.58
N SER A 180 -9.69 13.22 0.04
CA SER A 180 -10.08 13.00 1.44
C SER A 180 -9.35 13.91 2.42
N TYR A 181 -8.07 14.22 2.13
CA TYR A 181 -7.26 15.16 2.89
C TYR A 181 -7.78 16.60 2.77
N LEU A 182 -7.99 17.07 1.55
CA LEU A 182 -8.42 18.44 1.27
C LEU A 182 -9.77 18.76 1.90
N PHE A 183 -10.74 17.86 1.76
CA PHE A 183 -12.10 18.07 2.25
C PHE A 183 -12.29 17.68 3.73
N ASN A 184 -11.26 17.17 4.42
CA ASN A 184 -11.38 16.61 5.76
C ASN A 184 -12.52 15.58 5.89
N MET A 185 -12.73 14.79 4.86
CA MET A 185 -13.81 13.80 4.80
C MET A 185 -13.27 12.38 4.79
N ARG A 186 -13.99 11.48 5.43
CA ARG A 186 -13.68 10.04 5.47
C ARG A 186 -14.89 9.17 5.13
N CYS A 187 -14.60 7.99 4.61
CA CYS A 187 -15.56 6.91 4.42
C CYS A 187 -14.93 5.60 4.92
N PHE A 188 -15.36 5.12 6.07
CA PHE A 188 -14.81 3.90 6.68
C PHE A 188 -15.49 2.66 6.10
N LYS A 189 -14.91 2.09 5.03
CA LYS A 189 -15.48 0.98 4.28
C LYS A 189 -14.39 0.19 3.56
N ASN A 190 -14.54 -1.12 3.49
CA ASN A 190 -13.65 -2.00 2.71
C ASN A 190 -12.15 -1.77 3.01
N ASN A 191 -11.79 -1.70 4.30
CA ASN A 191 -10.43 -1.46 4.76
C ASN A 191 -9.82 -0.15 4.21
N SER A 192 -10.63 0.88 4.13
CA SER A 192 -10.25 2.21 3.65
C SER A 192 -10.94 3.29 4.46
N SER A 193 -10.31 4.47 4.56
CA SER A 193 -10.96 5.68 5.09
C SER A 193 -11.20 6.74 4.00
N LYS A 194 -10.87 6.44 2.74
CA LYS A 194 -10.96 7.38 1.62
C LYS A 194 -12.39 7.55 1.12
N ILE A 195 -12.73 8.77 0.71
CA ILE A 195 -13.96 9.03 -0.05
C ILE A 195 -13.71 8.75 -1.54
N GLU A 196 -14.66 8.11 -2.22
CA GLU A 196 -14.60 7.92 -3.68
C GLU A 196 -15.13 9.18 -4.37
N ALA A 197 -14.24 10.14 -4.63
CA ALA A 197 -14.56 11.43 -5.24
C ALA A 197 -13.36 12.01 -5.99
N LYS A 198 -13.62 12.98 -6.86
CA LYS A 198 -12.64 13.82 -7.56
C LYS A 198 -12.98 15.29 -7.33
N ALA A 199 -12.01 16.21 -7.50
CA ALA A 199 -12.26 17.63 -7.25
C ALA A 199 -11.60 18.53 -8.28
N LEU A 200 -12.30 19.60 -8.68
CA LEU A 200 -11.75 20.74 -9.41
C LEU A 200 -11.63 21.94 -8.47
N ILE A 201 -10.42 22.46 -8.34
CA ILE A 201 -10.09 23.61 -7.50
C ILE A 201 -9.77 24.80 -8.42
N TYR A 202 -10.48 25.88 -8.22
CA TYR A 202 -10.28 27.15 -8.92
C TYR A 202 -9.70 28.20 -7.98
N LYS A 203 -9.38 29.37 -8.50
CA LYS A 203 -8.87 30.50 -7.71
C LYS A 203 -9.75 30.86 -6.50
N ASN A 204 -11.08 30.86 -6.69
CA ASN A 204 -12.04 31.31 -5.68
C ASN A 204 -13.19 30.30 -5.45
N ASP A 205 -13.07 29.10 -6.00
CA ASP A 205 -14.15 28.10 -5.91
C ASP A 205 -13.58 26.68 -5.94
N VAL A 206 -14.36 25.71 -5.48
CA VAL A 206 -14.03 24.29 -5.51
C VAL A 206 -15.28 23.45 -5.76
N THR A 207 -15.17 22.47 -6.63
CA THR A 207 -16.26 21.52 -6.90
C THR A 207 -15.80 20.10 -6.54
N LEU A 208 -16.57 19.44 -5.68
CA LEU A 208 -16.40 18.03 -5.32
C LEU A 208 -17.36 17.17 -6.14
N TYR A 209 -16.83 16.17 -6.81
CA TYR A 209 -17.58 15.20 -7.61
C TYR A 209 -17.54 13.83 -6.95
N THR A 210 -18.58 13.50 -6.21
CA THR A 210 -18.85 12.18 -5.64
C THR A 210 -19.36 11.24 -6.72
N GLN A 211 -19.49 9.94 -6.43
CA GLN A 211 -19.89 8.93 -7.43
C GLN A 211 -21.19 9.30 -8.19
N ASP A 212 -22.16 9.89 -7.51
CA ASP A 212 -23.42 10.37 -8.12
C ASP A 212 -23.25 11.57 -9.07
N LYS A 213 -22.09 12.26 -9.02
CA LYS A 213 -21.76 13.43 -9.84
C LYS A 213 -20.74 13.16 -10.95
N LEU A 214 -20.33 11.92 -11.16
CA LEU A 214 -19.32 11.60 -12.20
C LEU A 214 -19.77 11.95 -13.62
N GLN A 215 -21.08 11.87 -13.91
CA GLN A 215 -21.61 12.32 -15.21
C GLN A 215 -21.53 13.86 -15.35
N GLN A 216 -21.76 14.61 -14.27
CA GLN A 216 -21.54 16.05 -14.25
C GLN A 216 -20.06 16.37 -14.46
N LEU A 217 -19.16 15.69 -13.76
CA LEU A 217 -17.71 15.83 -13.94
C LEU A 217 -17.30 15.66 -15.41
N GLU A 218 -17.79 14.60 -16.07
CA GLU A 218 -17.48 14.35 -17.48
C GLU A 218 -17.90 15.52 -18.37
N ASN A 219 -19.09 16.08 -18.14
CA ASN A 219 -19.57 17.24 -18.87
C ASN A 219 -18.72 18.49 -18.58
N ASP A 220 -18.36 18.71 -17.31
CA ASP A 220 -17.56 19.87 -16.90
C ASP A 220 -16.14 19.78 -17.48
N LEU A 221 -15.50 18.60 -17.50
CA LEU A 221 -14.19 18.41 -18.13
C LEU A 221 -14.22 18.63 -19.65
N LYS A 222 -15.27 18.18 -20.35
CA LYS A 222 -15.42 18.40 -21.79
C LYS A 222 -15.62 19.87 -22.19
N ASN A 223 -16.21 20.67 -21.32
CA ASN A 223 -16.57 22.06 -21.58
C ASN A 223 -15.67 23.08 -20.84
N ILE A 224 -14.61 22.62 -20.20
CA ILE A 224 -13.73 23.50 -19.45
C ILE A 224 -12.97 24.44 -20.39
N ASP A 225 -12.94 25.74 -20.06
CA ASP A 225 -12.25 26.77 -20.80
C ASP A 225 -10.95 27.25 -20.14
N LYS A 226 -10.57 26.60 -19.04
CA LYS A 226 -9.39 26.93 -18.23
C LYS A 226 -8.23 25.97 -18.49
N LYS A 227 -7.01 26.41 -18.19
CA LYS A 227 -5.84 25.54 -18.06
C LYS A 227 -5.98 24.70 -16.81
N VAL A 228 -5.88 23.38 -16.91
CA VAL A 228 -6.09 22.46 -15.82
C VAL A 228 -4.80 21.71 -15.48
N PHE A 229 -4.23 22.02 -14.32
CA PHE A 229 -3.09 21.27 -13.81
C PHE A 229 -3.51 19.89 -13.32
N VAL A 230 -2.76 18.86 -13.71
CA VAL A 230 -3.04 17.45 -13.39
C VAL A 230 -1.76 16.72 -12.98
N ASP A 231 -1.85 15.80 -12.06
CA ASP A 231 -0.81 14.81 -11.80
C ASP A 231 -1.05 13.60 -12.73
N LYS A 232 -0.19 13.43 -13.74
CA LYS A 232 -0.32 12.34 -14.72
C LYS A 232 -0.20 10.94 -14.10
N SER A 233 0.32 10.82 -12.90
CA SER A 233 0.42 9.55 -12.19
C SER A 233 -0.89 9.10 -11.56
N THR A 234 -1.80 10.04 -11.25
CA THR A 234 -3.08 9.79 -10.57
C THR A 234 -4.31 10.05 -11.44
N ILE A 235 -4.21 10.87 -12.49
CA ILE A 235 -5.31 11.01 -13.46
C ILE A 235 -5.35 9.80 -14.40
N ASN A 236 -6.53 9.24 -14.62
CA ASN A 236 -6.70 8.20 -15.63
C ASN A 236 -6.69 8.78 -17.05
N ALA A 237 -6.38 7.94 -18.04
CA ALA A 237 -6.24 8.39 -19.44
C ALA A 237 -7.57 8.88 -20.04
N TYR A 238 -8.72 8.42 -19.53
CA TYR A 238 -10.03 8.88 -19.97
C TYR A 238 -10.28 10.35 -19.62
N ASP A 239 -10.15 10.70 -18.33
CA ASP A 239 -10.32 12.07 -17.87
C ASP A 239 -9.29 13.03 -18.50
N TYR A 240 -8.05 12.55 -18.66
CA TYR A 240 -7.01 13.34 -19.35
C TYR A 240 -7.39 13.66 -20.81
N ASN A 241 -7.93 12.68 -21.52
CA ASN A 241 -8.40 12.88 -22.91
C ASN A 241 -9.59 13.85 -23.00
N LEU A 242 -10.48 13.86 -22.00
CA LEU A 242 -11.59 14.83 -21.94
C LEU A 242 -11.08 16.27 -21.82
N LEU A 243 -10.02 16.49 -21.04
CA LEU A 243 -9.39 17.79 -20.90
C LEU A 243 -8.66 18.25 -22.20
N GLY A 244 -8.18 17.31 -23.00
CA GLY A 244 -7.50 17.61 -24.27
C GLY A 244 -6.34 18.61 -24.10
N ASN A 245 -6.36 19.68 -24.88
CA ASN A 245 -5.30 20.72 -24.86
C ASN A 245 -5.33 21.61 -23.59
N HIS A 246 -6.32 21.49 -22.73
CA HIS A 246 -6.42 22.23 -21.47
C HIS A 246 -5.59 21.61 -20.36
N ALA A 247 -5.23 20.30 -20.47
CA ALA A 247 -4.43 19.60 -19.46
C ALA A 247 -2.97 20.06 -19.44
N LEU A 248 -2.50 20.47 -18.28
CA LEU A 248 -1.09 20.82 -18.02
C LEU A 248 -0.54 19.92 -16.91
N GLU A 249 0.64 19.37 -17.13
CA GLU A 249 1.28 18.51 -16.14
C GLU A 249 1.81 19.32 -14.95
N LEU A 250 1.49 18.89 -13.74
CA LEU A 250 2.09 19.41 -12.51
C LEU A 250 3.57 19.01 -12.44
N LYS A 251 4.44 19.98 -12.19
CA LYS A 251 5.84 19.70 -11.85
C LYS A 251 5.97 19.14 -10.42
N THR A 252 5.17 19.68 -9.52
CA THR A 252 5.10 19.26 -8.12
C THR A 252 3.64 19.32 -7.70
N ASN A 253 3.13 18.22 -7.14
CA ASN A 253 1.76 18.16 -6.64
C ASN A 253 1.70 18.81 -5.24
N PRO A 254 1.04 19.99 -5.09
CA PRO A 254 1.02 20.71 -3.81
C PRO A 254 0.20 19.98 -2.75
N VAL A 255 -0.86 19.26 -3.13
CA VAL A 255 -1.71 18.51 -2.20
C VAL A 255 -0.93 17.33 -1.63
N LYS A 256 -0.24 16.59 -2.50
CA LYS A 256 0.63 15.46 -2.11
C LYS A 256 1.69 15.90 -1.11
N SER A 257 2.34 17.03 -1.36
CA SER A 257 3.37 17.59 -0.47
C SER A 257 2.82 18.02 0.89
N MET A 258 1.63 18.64 0.92
CA MET A 258 0.96 19.04 2.17
C MET A 258 0.54 17.83 2.99
N LYS A 259 -0.06 16.83 2.36
CA LYS A 259 -0.56 15.60 2.99
C LYS A 259 0.58 14.75 3.57
N ALA A 260 1.72 14.69 2.90
CA ALA A 260 2.89 13.91 3.33
C ALA A 260 3.43 14.38 4.68
N GLN A 261 3.51 15.69 4.90
CA GLN A 261 4.03 16.31 6.12
C GLN A 261 2.91 16.48 7.16
N LYS A 262 2.72 15.47 8.00
CA LYS A 262 1.68 15.47 9.03
C LYS A 262 1.97 16.57 10.06
N ASN A 263 0.95 17.37 10.35
CA ASN A 263 1.03 18.41 11.35
C ASN A 263 0.92 17.84 12.77
N HIS A 264 1.04 18.72 13.78
CA HIS A 264 1.01 18.31 15.19
C HIS A 264 -0.28 17.60 15.61
N ALA A 265 -1.44 18.00 15.10
CA ALA A 265 -2.72 17.35 15.42
C ALA A 265 -2.79 15.94 14.83
N GLU A 266 -2.35 15.77 13.57
CA GLU A 266 -2.29 14.49 12.89
C GLU A 266 -1.31 13.53 13.57
N ILE A 267 -0.11 14.00 13.96
CA ILE A 267 0.87 13.20 14.72
C ILE A 267 0.32 12.82 16.11
N THR A 268 -0.38 13.73 16.80
CA THR A 268 -0.98 13.46 18.10
C THR A 268 -2.07 12.40 17.99
N HIS A 269 -2.91 12.49 16.97
CA HIS A 269 -3.92 11.49 16.68
C HIS A 269 -3.28 10.12 16.36
N LEU A 270 -2.23 10.06 15.53
CA LEU A 270 -1.53 8.82 15.22
C LEU A 270 -0.94 8.18 16.48
N LYS A 271 -0.37 8.95 17.40
CA LYS A 271 0.13 8.42 18.69
C LYS A 271 -0.96 7.72 19.50
N ASP A 272 -2.18 8.30 19.55
CA ASP A 272 -3.33 7.64 20.20
C ASP A 272 -3.79 6.40 19.42
N ALA A 273 -3.90 6.48 18.10
CA ALA A 273 -4.30 5.38 17.25
C ALA A 273 -3.34 4.17 17.37
N PHE A 274 -2.03 4.41 17.38
CA PHE A 274 -1.03 3.35 17.58
C PHE A 274 -1.05 2.78 18.99
N LYS A 275 -1.33 3.57 20.02
CA LYS A 275 -1.54 3.05 21.38
C LYS A 275 -2.71 2.06 21.44
N ARG A 276 -3.80 2.36 20.75
CA ARG A 276 -4.96 1.46 20.64
C ARG A 276 -4.61 0.21 19.83
N THR A 277 -3.84 0.35 18.76
CA THR A 277 -3.33 -0.77 17.96
C THR A 277 -2.42 -1.68 18.80
N ASP A 278 -1.45 -1.11 19.53
CA ASP A 278 -0.59 -1.85 20.46
C ASP A 278 -1.41 -2.67 21.48
N ASN A 279 -2.48 -2.08 22.06
CA ASN A 279 -3.35 -2.77 22.99
C ASN A 279 -4.07 -3.96 22.34
N ALA A 280 -4.57 -3.81 21.11
CA ALA A 280 -5.21 -4.90 20.39
C ALA A 280 -4.23 -6.05 20.11
N VAL A 281 -3.03 -5.75 19.64
CA VAL A 281 -2.01 -6.76 19.32
C VAL A 281 -1.46 -7.45 20.58
N LEU A 282 -1.29 -6.71 21.69
CA LEU A 282 -0.91 -7.30 22.98
C LEU A 282 -1.97 -8.28 23.50
N ALA A 283 -3.26 -7.96 23.36
CA ALA A 283 -4.34 -8.88 23.71
C ALA A 283 -4.31 -10.16 22.86
N ILE A 284 -3.90 -10.08 21.60
CA ILE A 284 -3.74 -11.25 20.75
C ILE A 284 -2.53 -12.09 21.15
N ARG A 285 -1.42 -11.46 21.54
CA ARG A 285 -0.27 -12.21 22.10
C ARG A 285 -0.69 -13.05 23.30
N GLU A 286 -1.43 -12.46 24.25
CA GLU A 286 -1.95 -13.16 25.42
C GLU A 286 -2.94 -14.27 25.01
N TYR A 287 -3.80 -14.01 24.05
CA TYR A 287 -4.76 -15.00 23.54
C TYR A 287 -4.06 -16.23 22.96
N ILE A 288 -2.99 -16.04 22.15
CA ILE A 288 -2.19 -17.13 21.58
C ILE A 288 -1.51 -17.95 22.68
N GLU A 289 -0.96 -17.30 23.70
CA GLU A 289 -0.24 -17.99 24.79
C GLU A 289 -1.18 -18.79 25.69
N GLN A 290 -2.38 -18.27 25.98
CA GLN A 290 -3.29 -18.83 26.98
C GLN A 290 -4.27 -19.87 26.42
N ASN A 291 -4.43 -19.99 25.10
CA ASN A 291 -5.44 -20.85 24.50
C ASN A 291 -4.83 -21.96 23.65
N ASP A 292 -5.31 -23.18 23.86
CA ASP A 292 -4.97 -24.33 23.04
C ASP A 292 -6.02 -24.57 21.95
N ASN A 293 -5.62 -25.31 20.90
CA ASN A 293 -6.49 -25.68 19.77
C ASN A 293 -7.10 -24.50 19.01
N ILE A 294 -6.44 -23.37 19.01
CA ILE A 294 -6.83 -22.21 18.19
C ILE A 294 -6.14 -22.27 16.83
N SER A 295 -6.83 -21.81 15.79
CA SER A 295 -6.33 -21.74 14.42
C SER A 295 -5.92 -20.30 14.03
N GLU A 296 -5.28 -20.13 12.86
CA GLU A 296 -5.06 -18.82 12.25
C GLU A 296 -6.37 -18.04 12.12
N TYR A 297 -7.44 -18.72 11.71
CA TYR A 297 -8.77 -18.13 11.57
C TYR A 297 -9.31 -17.60 12.91
N ASP A 298 -9.19 -18.38 13.99
CA ASP A 298 -9.67 -17.96 15.31
C ASP A 298 -8.90 -16.71 15.80
N VAL A 299 -7.58 -16.67 15.56
CA VAL A 299 -6.76 -15.51 15.90
C VAL A 299 -7.15 -14.29 15.04
N SER A 300 -7.45 -14.46 13.74
CA SER A 300 -7.86 -13.35 12.88
C SER A 300 -9.20 -12.75 13.31
N ILE A 301 -10.19 -13.58 13.66
CA ILE A 301 -11.48 -13.11 14.18
C ILE A 301 -11.30 -12.39 15.52
N ARG A 302 -10.50 -12.97 16.42
CA ARG A 302 -10.21 -12.36 17.72
C ARG A 302 -9.51 -11.00 17.56
N LEU A 303 -8.60 -10.85 16.60
CA LEU A 303 -7.92 -9.60 16.31
C LEU A 303 -8.89 -8.49 15.87
N GLU A 304 -9.84 -8.82 14.99
CA GLU A 304 -10.90 -7.87 14.60
C GLU A 304 -11.77 -7.45 15.80
N GLU A 305 -12.09 -8.37 16.70
CA GLU A 305 -12.83 -8.07 17.92
C GLU A 305 -12.03 -7.13 18.85
N GLU A 306 -10.73 -7.35 18.98
CA GLU A 306 -9.87 -6.50 19.82
C GLU A 306 -9.76 -5.09 19.20
N PHE A 307 -9.60 -4.94 17.87
CA PHE A 307 -9.67 -3.64 17.21
C PHE A 307 -11.00 -2.93 17.45
N LYS A 308 -12.14 -3.65 17.35
CA LYS A 308 -13.48 -3.09 17.66
C LYS A 308 -13.57 -2.61 19.11
N LYS A 309 -13.03 -3.36 20.08
CA LYS A 309 -12.97 -2.97 21.50
C LYS A 309 -12.13 -1.71 21.71
N GLN A 310 -11.08 -1.52 20.92
CA GLN A 310 -10.26 -0.30 20.95
C GLN A 310 -10.92 0.88 20.20
N GLY A 311 -12.12 0.72 19.62
CA GLY A 311 -12.86 1.76 18.92
C GLY A 311 -12.44 1.98 17.47
N ALA A 312 -11.89 0.97 16.80
CA ALA A 312 -11.59 1.03 15.38
C ALA A 312 -12.87 1.17 14.55
N GLN A 313 -12.83 2.04 13.53
CA GLN A 313 -13.91 2.24 12.57
C GLN A 313 -13.93 1.13 11.52
N CYS A 314 -12.76 0.75 11.00
CA CYS A 314 -12.51 -0.41 10.16
C CYS A 314 -11.02 -0.76 10.19
N LEU A 315 -10.63 -1.90 9.63
CA LEU A 315 -9.22 -2.24 9.42
C LEU A 315 -8.60 -1.32 8.35
N SER A 316 -7.29 -1.13 8.39
CA SER A 316 -6.54 -0.38 7.35
C SER A 316 -6.24 -1.24 6.12
N PHE A 317 -6.19 -2.55 6.32
CA PHE A 317 -6.09 -3.60 5.30
C PHE A 317 -6.58 -4.92 5.89
N GLN A 318 -6.70 -5.95 5.06
CA GLN A 318 -7.02 -7.28 5.57
C GLN A 318 -5.86 -7.82 6.38
N SER A 319 -6.08 -8.04 7.68
CA SER A 319 -5.03 -8.53 8.58
C SER A 319 -4.45 -9.86 8.12
N ILE A 320 -3.14 -9.99 8.24
CA ILE A 320 -2.40 -11.22 8.00
C ILE A 320 -2.20 -11.92 9.34
N VAL A 321 -2.66 -13.16 9.45
CA VAL A 321 -2.36 -14.06 10.57
C VAL A 321 -1.80 -15.33 9.96
N ALA A 322 -0.51 -15.52 10.05
CA ALA A 322 0.20 -16.57 9.32
C ALA A 322 1.05 -17.43 10.27
N LYS A 323 0.75 -18.71 10.33
CA LYS A 323 1.45 -19.67 11.16
C LYS A 323 2.58 -20.34 10.37
N ASP A 324 3.75 -20.50 10.99
CA ASP A 324 4.88 -21.30 10.50
C ASP A 324 5.12 -21.06 8.97
N LYS A 325 4.99 -22.10 8.13
CA LYS A 325 5.22 -22.04 6.68
C LYS A 325 4.37 -20.98 5.94
N ASN A 326 3.17 -20.67 6.46
CA ASN A 326 2.30 -19.65 5.86
C ASN A 326 2.89 -18.24 6.02
N SER A 327 3.69 -18.00 7.06
CA SER A 327 4.37 -16.72 7.25
C SER A 327 5.50 -16.47 6.24
N ALA A 328 5.92 -17.49 5.48
CA ALA A 328 6.81 -17.30 4.34
C ALA A 328 6.15 -16.58 3.16
N LEU A 329 4.81 -16.50 3.15
CA LEU A 329 4.02 -15.71 2.21
C LEU A 329 3.86 -14.29 2.77
N ALA A 330 4.65 -13.34 2.28
CA ALA A 330 4.68 -11.97 2.82
C ALA A 330 3.29 -11.30 2.89
N HIS A 331 2.39 -11.63 1.95
CA HIS A 331 1.02 -11.12 1.87
C HIS A 331 -0.03 -12.26 1.99
N TYR A 332 0.18 -13.17 2.95
CA TYR A 332 -0.75 -14.26 3.22
C TYR A 332 -2.15 -13.75 3.58
N SER A 333 -3.16 -14.13 2.82
CA SER A 333 -4.53 -13.60 2.95
C SER A 333 -5.60 -14.64 3.29
N LYS A 334 -5.22 -15.90 3.45
CA LYS A 334 -6.17 -17.03 3.61
C LYS A 334 -6.01 -17.73 4.94
N CYS A 335 -6.30 -17.01 6.05
CA CYS A 335 -6.29 -17.59 7.38
C CYS A 335 -7.09 -18.89 7.43
N SER A 336 -6.45 -20.01 7.78
CA SER A 336 -7.03 -21.34 7.74
C SER A 336 -7.57 -21.78 9.11
N LYS A 337 -8.71 -22.48 9.11
CA LYS A 337 -9.24 -23.18 10.30
C LYS A 337 -8.48 -24.47 10.62
N ASP A 338 -7.76 -25.00 9.63
CA ASP A 338 -7.03 -26.27 9.78
C ASP A 338 -5.60 -26.07 10.31
N GLU A 339 -5.09 -24.84 10.21
CA GLU A 339 -3.75 -24.48 10.72
C GLU A 339 -3.80 -24.17 12.21
N ILE A 340 -3.77 -25.24 13.02
CA ILE A 340 -3.81 -25.16 14.49
C ILE A 340 -2.45 -24.71 15.04
N ILE A 341 -2.47 -23.68 15.89
CA ILE A 341 -1.30 -23.15 16.58
C ILE A 341 -0.94 -24.08 17.76
N LYS A 342 0.27 -24.62 17.75
CA LYS A 342 0.77 -25.61 18.71
C LYS A 342 2.03 -25.08 19.40
N GLU A 343 2.47 -25.81 20.43
CA GLU A 343 3.77 -25.58 21.07
C GLU A 343 4.90 -25.48 20.02
N GLY A 344 5.69 -24.41 20.08
CA GLY A 344 6.76 -24.11 19.15
C GLY A 344 6.34 -23.39 17.86
N SER A 345 5.02 -23.24 17.59
CA SER A 345 4.56 -22.51 16.38
C SER A 345 4.89 -21.02 16.43
N LEU A 346 5.41 -20.50 15.32
CA LEU A 346 5.47 -19.06 15.06
C LEU A 346 4.13 -18.56 14.53
N VAL A 347 3.74 -17.35 14.93
CA VAL A 347 2.56 -16.65 14.41
C VAL A 347 2.97 -15.24 14.03
N LEU A 348 3.05 -14.97 12.74
CA LEU A 348 3.23 -13.63 12.20
C LEU A 348 1.84 -12.96 12.13
N ILE A 349 1.73 -11.78 12.71
CA ILE A 349 0.55 -10.93 12.68
C ILE A 349 0.95 -9.59 12.08
N ASP A 350 0.33 -9.26 10.96
CA ASP A 350 0.46 -7.98 10.29
C ASP A 350 -0.92 -7.35 10.18
N CYS A 351 -1.11 -6.18 10.80
CA CYS A 351 -2.43 -5.62 11.01
C CYS A 351 -2.40 -4.13 11.29
N GLY A 352 -3.53 -3.51 11.03
CA GLY A 352 -3.76 -2.12 11.34
C GLY A 352 -5.24 -1.75 11.23
N ALA A 353 -5.57 -0.53 11.66
CA ALA A 353 -6.93 -0.05 11.65
C ALA A 353 -6.99 1.47 11.44
N TYR A 354 -8.18 1.95 11.08
CA TYR A 354 -8.53 3.37 11.12
C TYR A 354 -9.33 3.66 12.39
N PHE A 355 -8.97 4.76 13.05
CA PHE A 355 -9.69 5.30 14.19
C PHE A 355 -10.30 6.67 13.84
N ASP A 356 -10.75 7.43 14.82
CA ASP A 356 -11.56 8.64 14.66
C ASP A 356 -11.04 9.67 13.65
N GLY A 357 -9.72 9.84 13.52
CA GLY A 357 -9.10 10.79 12.57
C GLY A 357 -8.87 10.21 11.17
N GLY A 358 -9.13 8.91 10.97
CA GLY A 358 -9.05 8.27 9.65
C GLY A 358 -7.66 8.24 9.02
N LEU A 359 -6.61 8.21 9.85
CA LEU A 359 -5.25 7.87 9.44
C LEU A 359 -4.98 6.39 9.77
N ALA A 360 -4.31 5.68 8.87
CA ALA A 360 -4.02 4.27 9.01
C ALA A 360 -2.99 4.01 10.12
N THR A 361 -3.19 2.92 10.86
CA THR A 361 -2.10 2.28 11.60
C THR A 361 -1.64 1.03 10.86
N ASP A 362 -0.38 0.64 11.08
CA ASP A 362 0.26 -0.52 10.46
C ASP A 362 1.36 -1.04 11.38
N ILE A 363 1.35 -2.35 11.66
CA ILE A 363 2.32 -3.01 12.52
C ILE A 363 2.43 -4.49 12.18
N THR A 364 3.65 -5.01 12.12
CA THR A 364 3.89 -6.45 12.09
C THR A 364 4.63 -6.91 13.35
N ARG A 365 4.13 -8.00 13.95
CA ARG A 365 4.79 -8.73 15.05
C ARG A 365 4.79 -10.24 14.76
N VAL A 366 5.80 -10.89 15.31
CA VAL A 366 5.87 -12.36 15.33
C VAL A 366 5.92 -12.83 16.75
N PHE A 367 5.02 -13.72 17.12
CA PHE A 367 4.92 -14.37 18.41
C PHE A 367 5.27 -15.85 18.30
N VAL A 368 5.61 -16.48 19.41
CA VAL A 368 5.78 -17.92 19.50
C VAL A 368 4.93 -18.49 20.62
N LYS A 369 4.18 -19.54 20.34
CA LYS A 369 3.50 -20.29 21.39
C LYS A 369 4.54 -21.20 22.07
N GLY A 370 4.74 -21.01 23.38
CA GLY A 370 5.71 -21.80 24.14
C GLY A 370 7.17 -21.54 23.80
N THR A 371 7.92 -22.56 23.36
CA THR A 371 9.38 -22.53 23.22
C THR A 371 9.82 -22.48 21.76
N PRO A 372 10.58 -21.45 21.32
CA PRO A 372 11.08 -21.34 19.95
C PRO A 372 12.29 -22.25 19.68
N SER A 373 12.50 -22.61 18.39
CA SER A 373 13.74 -23.24 17.95
C SER A 373 14.92 -22.23 17.90
N GLU A 374 16.16 -22.73 17.86
CA GLU A 374 17.34 -21.89 17.70
C GLU A 374 17.36 -21.17 16.33
N LEU A 375 16.81 -21.80 15.28
CA LEU A 375 16.65 -21.15 13.97
C LEU A 375 15.65 -19.99 14.04
N HIS A 376 14.52 -20.15 14.74
CA HIS A 376 13.55 -19.07 14.98
C HIS A 376 14.23 -17.86 15.64
N LYS A 377 14.98 -18.09 16.72
CA LYS A 377 15.72 -17.04 17.43
C LYS A 377 16.76 -16.36 16.55
N LYS A 378 17.51 -17.15 15.76
CA LYS A 378 18.55 -16.63 14.87
C LYS A 378 17.95 -15.66 13.83
N ILE A 379 16.93 -16.11 13.09
CA ILE A 379 16.33 -15.31 12.02
C ILE A 379 15.60 -14.10 12.60
N TYR A 380 14.81 -14.27 13.68
CA TYR A 380 14.15 -13.16 14.36
C TYR A 380 15.16 -12.09 14.80
N THR A 381 16.28 -12.50 15.38
CA THR A 381 17.31 -11.56 15.84
C THR A 381 17.97 -10.82 14.68
N TYR A 382 18.18 -11.45 13.52
CA TYR A 382 18.67 -10.73 12.35
C TYR A 382 17.68 -9.68 11.84
N VAL A 383 16.38 -10.00 11.81
CA VAL A 383 15.35 -9.02 11.42
C VAL A 383 15.28 -7.87 12.42
N LEU A 384 15.36 -8.17 13.73
CA LEU A 384 15.42 -7.14 14.77
C LEU A 384 16.64 -6.22 14.62
N LYS A 385 17.82 -6.77 14.34
CA LYS A 385 19.04 -5.97 14.09
C LYS A 385 18.90 -5.08 12.86
N ALA A 386 18.27 -5.58 11.80
CA ALA A 386 17.97 -4.81 10.60
C ALA A 386 17.02 -3.64 10.90
N PHE A 387 15.96 -3.89 11.70
CA PHE A 387 15.07 -2.84 12.18
C PHE A 387 15.82 -1.77 12.99
N LEU A 388 16.60 -2.17 14.00
CA LEU A 388 17.37 -1.25 14.84
C LEU A 388 18.36 -0.41 14.02
N LYS A 389 19.00 -1.03 13.02
CA LYS A 389 19.91 -0.34 12.09
C LYS A 389 19.19 0.73 11.28
N ALA A 390 18.03 0.42 10.70
CA ALA A 390 17.22 1.36 9.93
C ALA A 390 16.69 2.49 10.81
N TYR A 391 16.12 2.16 11.96
CA TYR A 391 15.55 3.11 12.92
C TYR A 391 16.58 4.14 13.41
N ASN A 392 17.82 3.71 13.64
CA ASN A 392 18.88 4.58 14.11
C ASN A 392 19.71 5.23 12.98
N TYR A 393 19.38 4.97 11.72
CA TYR A 393 20.17 5.46 10.58
C TYR A 393 20.30 6.99 10.57
N CYS A 394 19.23 7.70 10.83
CA CYS A 394 19.22 9.17 10.90
C CYS A 394 20.05 9.69 12.06
N ASN A 395 20.02 9.04 13.22
CA ASN A 395 20.80 9.43 14.39
C ASN A 395 22.31 9.37 14.16
N ILE A 396 22.77 8.45 13.33
CA ILE A 396 24.18 8.28 12.97
C ILE A 396 24.61 9.29 11.91
N ASN A 397 23.67 9.74 11.03
CA ASN A 397 23.95 10.55 9.84
C ASN A 397 23.38 11.98 9.92
N LYS A 398 23.20 12.55 11.10
CA LYS A 398 22.47 13.81 11.41
C LYS A 398 22.88 15.08 10.64
N HIS A 399 23.96 15.06 9.88
CA HIS A 399 24.57 16.28 9.32
C HIS A 399 24.20 16.55 7.86
N ARG A 400 23.28 15.79 7.27
CA ARG A 400 22.88 15.90 5.88
C ARG A 400 21.44 15.41 5.66
N PRO A 401 20.79 15.83 4.58
CA PRO A 401 19.52 15.22 4.16
C PRO A 401 19.69 13.69 3.97
N ILE A 402 18.71 12.92 4.43
CA ILE A 402 18.69 11.46 4.35
C ILE A 402 17.51 11.03 3.50
N THR A 403 17.71 10.00 2.68
CA THR A 403 16.71 9.45 1.79
C THR A 403 16.28 8.06 2.24
N GLY A 404 15.05 7.67 1.92
CA GLY A 404 14.58 6.30 2.16
C GLY A 404 15.40 5.26 1.41
N PHE A 405 15.94 5.61 0.23
CA PHE A 405 16.88 4.76 -0.53
C PHE A 405 18.13 4.39 0.28
N GLU A 406 18.72 5.34 0.99
CA GLU A 406 19.94 5.09 1.78
C GLU A 406 19.65 4.19 2.97
N ILE A 407 18.50 4.37 3.62
CA ILE A 407 18.09 3.55 4.77
C ILE A 407 17.87 2.11 4.30
N ASP A 408 17.08 1.90 3.25
CA ASP A 408 16.81 0.59 2.66
C ASP A 408 18.10 -0.11 2.20
N LYS A 409 18.96 0.60 1.46
CA LYS A 409 20.25 0.09 1.02
C LYS A 409 21.09 -0.41 2.21
N SER A 410 21.10 0.31 3.32
CA SER A 410 21.87 -0.09 4.52
C SER A 410 21.40 -1.42 5.12
N VAL A 411 20.10 -1.72 5.02
CA VAL A 411 19.49 -2.98 5.46
C VAL A 411 19.84 -4.13 4.50
N HIS A 412 19.76 -3.89 3.19
CA HIS A 412 20.19 -4.88 2.19
C HIS A 412 21.68 -5.25 2.35
N GLU A 413 22.55 -4.26 2.56
CA GLU A 413 23.98 -4.48 2.82
C GLU A 413 24.20 -5.28 4.11
N PHE A 414 23.43 -4.99 5.15
CA PHE A 414 23.49 -5.76 6.40
C PHE A 414 23.09 -7.22 6.18
N PHE A 415 21.95 -7.49 5.55
CA PHE A 415 21.51 -8.86 5.28
C PHE A 415 22.48 -9.62 4.37
N ALA A 416 23.06 -8.96 3.37
CA ALA A 416 24.08 -9.56 2.51
C ALA A 416 25.35 -9.99 3.26
N SER A 417 25.65 -9.37 4.42
CA SER A 417 26.78 -9.72 5.28
C SER A 417 26.48 -10.87 6.26
N CYS A 418 25.23 -11.33 6.35
CA CYS A 418 24.77 -12.33 7.31
C CYS A 418 24.67 -13.73 6.70
N ASN A 419 24.88 -14.77 7.51
CA ASN A 419 24.49 -16.13 7.13
C ASN A 419 23.00 -16.36 7.46
N LEU A 420 22.14 -16.22 6.45
CA LEU A 420 20.70 -16.26 6.58
C LEU A 420 20.07 -17.65 6.33
N ASP A 421 20.87 -18.72 6.19
CA ASP A 421 20.41 -20.10 5.97
C ASP A 421 19.39 -20.26 4.81
N GLY A 422 19.53 -19.42 3.77
CA GLY A 422 18.64 -19.41 2.60
C GLY A 422 17.36 -18.58 2.76
N PHE A 423 17.19 -17.85 3.88
CA PHE A 423 16.14 -16.83 3.99
C PHE A 423 16.51 -15.60 3.16
N VAL A 424 15.51 -14.96 2.56
CA VAL A 424 15.68 -13.81 1.67
C VAL A 424 14.83 -12.62 2.10
N PHE A 425 15.34 -11.40 1.87
CA PHE A 425 14.60 -10.15 1.95
C PHE A 425 14.26 -9.71 0.51
N ASN A 426 12.98 -9.72 0.15
CA ASN A 426 12.51 -9.61 -1.23
C ASN A 426 11.46 -8.51 -1.47
N HIS A 427 11.36 -7.54 -0.57
CA HIS A 427 10.49 -6.35 -0.71
C HIS A 427 11.21 -5.07 -0.27
N GLY A 428 10.58 -3.91 -0.43
CA GLY A 428 11.08 -2.64 0.08
C GLY A 428 11.08 -2.61 1.61
N LEU A 429 11.94 -1.77 2.19
CA LEU A 429 12.05 -1.65 3.64
C LEU A 429 10.83 -0.99 4.28
N GLY A 430 10.08 -0.18 3.52
CA GLY A 430 8.90 0.48 4.04
C GLY A 430 8.27 1.47 3.07
N HIS A 431 7.12 1.99 3.47
CA HIS A 431 6.27 2.89 2.71
C HIS A 431 5.75 4.03 3.58
N GLY A 432 5.27 5.10 2.97
CA GLY A 432 4.57 6.15 3.69
C GLY A 432 3.24 5.67 4.25
N ILE A 433 2.81 6.29 5.35
CA ILE A 433 1.54 5.99 6.04
C ILE A 433 0.77 7.28 6.25
N GLY A 434 -0.53 7.23 6.01
CA GLY A 434 -1.43 8.35 6.19
C GLY A 434 -2.89 7.97 6.04
N ILE A 435 -3.65 8.69 5.21
CA ILE A 435 -5.04 8.34 4.88
C ILE A 435 -5.09 7.00 4.14
N ASN A 436 -4.10 6.74 3.30
CA ASN A 436 -3.87 5.42 2.73
C ASN A 436 -2.79 4.70 3.57
N VAL A 437 -2.93 3.40 3.78
CA VAL A 437 -1.89 2.61 4.45
C VAL A 437 -0.59 2.63 3.66
N HIS A 438 -0.67 2.51 2.33
CA HIS A 438 0.45 2.74 1.41
C HIS A 438 0.36 4.14 0.82
N GLU A 439 0.90 5.13 1.52
CA GLU A 439 0.90 6.52 1.09
C GLU A 439 2.27 6.90 0.50
N TYR A 440 2.29 7.81 -0.48
CA TYR A 440 3.52 8.36 -1.05
C TYR A 440 3.42 9.90 -1.14
N PRO A 441 4.51 10.64 -0.84
CA PRO A 441 5.74 10.25 -0.17
C PRO A 441 5.57 10.04 1.34
N PRO A 442 6.58 9.46 2.06
CA PRO A 442 7.86 8.96 1.59
C PRO A 442 7.82 7.51 1.11
N ASN A 443 8.98 6.98 0.69
CA ASN A 443 9.17 5.57 0.37
C ASN A 443 10.57 5.12 0.82
N LEU A 444 10.68 3.92 1.36
CA LEU A 444 11.93 3.30 1.79
C LEU A 444 12.19 2.05 0.94
N SER A 445 12.86 2.23 -0.19
CA SER A 445 13.15 1.15 -1.13
C SER A 445 14.38 1.47 -1.99
N THR A 446 14.82 0.51 -2.81
CA THR A 446 15.86 0.73 -3.82
C THR A 446 15.38 1.50 -5.07
N GLY A 447 14.11 1.91 -5.12
CA GLY A 447 13.51 2.62 -6.25
C GLY A 447 13.92 4.10 -6.34
N GLU A 448 13.81 4.70 -7.55
CA GLU A 448 14.11 6.13 -7.78
C GLU A 448 13.25 7.06 -6.92
N ILE A 449 11.99 6.69 -6.66
CA ILE A 449 11.07 7.48 -5.82
C ILE A 449 11.57 7.64 -4.37
N ALA A 450 12.38 6.70 -3.88
CA ALA A 450 12.93 6.73 -2.53
C ALA A 450 14.19 7.63 -2.39
N LYS A 451 14.68 8.24 -3.48
CA LYS A 451 15.86 9.12 -3.47
C LYS A 451 15.54 10.56 -3.07
N VAL A 452 14.29 10.87 -2.79
CA VAL A 452 13.88 12.17 -2.24
C VAL A 452 14.22 12.21 -0.75
N PRO A 453 14.80 13.31 -0.23
CA PRO A 453 15.05 13.44 1.21
C PRO A 453 13.77 13.35 2.04
N LEU A 454 13.87 12.72 3.20
CA LEU A 454 12.80 12.74 4.21
C LEU A 454 12.57 14.16 4.72
N LEU A 455 11.31 14.51 4.90
CA LEU A 455 10.85 15.81 5.39
C LEU A 455 10.18 15.68 6.77
N GLU A 456 10.24 16.78 7.54
CA GLU A 456 9.58 16.88 8.85
C GLU A 456 8.09 16.54 8.75
N GLY A 457 7.60 15.68 9.66
CA GLY A 457 6.22 15.22 9.70
C GLY A 457 5.90 14.05 8.76
N GLU A 458 6.82 13.59 7.91
CA GLU A 458 6.58 12.39 7.12
C GLU A 458 6.48 11.15 8.01
N CYS A 459 5.44 10.33 7.75
CA CYS A 459 5.16 9.10 8.47
C CYS A 459 5.35 7.90 7.54
N PHE A 460 5.97 6.84 8.04
CA PHE A 460 6.33 5.66 7.24
C PHE A 460 6.54 4.40 8.08
N SER A 461 6.42 3.22 7.45
CA SER A 461 6.81 1.95 8.04
C SER A 461 8.32 1.72 7.94
N ILE A 462 8.86 0.94 8.88
CA ILE A 462 10.16 0.26 8.80
C ILE A 462 9.87 -1.21 9.10
N GLU A 463 9.92 -2.05 8.07
CA GLU A 463 9.38 -3.41 8.08
C GLU A 463 10.34 -4.46 7.48
N PRO A 464 11.60 -4.56 7.91
CA PRO A 464 12.47 -5.60 7.40
C PRO A 464 11.88 -6.98 7.63
N GLY A 465 12.04 -7.88 6.63
CA GLY A 465 11.53 -9.25 6.71
C GLY A 465 12.48 -10.25 6.06
N LEU A 466 12.48 -11.46 6.58
CA LEU A 466 13.21 -12.60 6.04
C LEU A 466 12.26 -13.78 5.87
N TYR A 467 12.23 -14.35 4.67
CA TYR A 467 11.28 -15.38 4.28
C TYR A 467 11.98 -16.55 3.60
N LYS A 468 11.51 -17.77 3.88
CA LYS A 468 11.99 -18.98 3.20
C LYS A 468 10.82 -19.92 2.92
N GLU A 469 10.57 -20.19 1.65
CA GLU A 469 9.49 -21.08 1.21
C GLU A 469 9.62 -22.47 1.86
N GLY A 470 8.49 -22.98 2.37
CA GLY A 470 8.42 -24.28 3.05
C GLY A 470 8.92 -24.26 4.50
N GLU A 471 9.54 -23.18 4.95
CA GLU A 471 9.99 -22.99 6.34
C GLU A 471 9.06 -21.99 7.07
N PHE A 472 9.48 -20.73 7.17
CA PHE A 472 8.70 -19.65 7.78
C PHE A 472 9.17 -18.27 7.29
N GLY A 473 8.47 -17.22 7.73
CA GLY A 473 8.86 -15.83 7.57
C GLY A 473 8.83 -15.07 8.89
N ILE A 474 9.70 -14.12 9.01
CA ILE A 474 9.75 -13.13 10.11
C ILE A 474 9.70 -11.74 9.48
N ARG A 475 8.73 -10.91 9.87
CA ARG A 475 8.70 -9.46 9.63
C ARG A 475 8.52 -8.76 10.97
N LEU A 476 9.29 -7.71 11.20
CA LEU A 476 9.15 -6.85 12.37
C LEU A 476 9.00 -5.43 11.89
N GLU A 477 7.88 -4.82 12.21
CA GLU A 477 7.51 -3.52 11.71
C GLU A 477 7.13 -2.56 12.83
N ASN A 478 7.64 -1.35 12.73
CA ASN A 478 7.09 -0.20 13.41
C ASN A 478 6.77 0.88 12.40
N SER A 479 5.57 1.45 12.52
CA SER A 479 5.28 2.74 11.92
C SER A 479 5.97 3.85 12.69
N CYS A 480 6.57 4.77 11.96
CA CYS A 480 7.45 5.82 12.46
C CYS A 480 7.11 7.18 11.85
N TYR A 481 7.66 8.25 12.40
CA TYR A 481 7.63 9.58 11.83
C TYR A 481 9.01 10.23 11.93
N PHE A 482 9.30 11.13 10.97
CA PHE A 482 10.53 11.88 10.94
C PHE A 482 10.30 13.25 11.60
N GLN A 483 11.08 13.55 12.63
CA GLN A 483 11.01 14.82 13.35
C GLN A 483 12.37 15.17 13.95
N ASP A 484 12.74 16.45 13.92
CA ASP A 484 14.00 16.98 14.49
C ASP A 484 15.24 16.22 13.98
N GLY A 485 15.24 15.85 12.70
CA GLY A 485 16.31 15.12 12.05
C GLY A 485 16.47 13.66 12.54
N SER A 486 15.48 13.10 13.20
CA SER A 486 15.47 11.75 13.76
C SER A 486 14.20 10.99 13.43
N ILE A 487 14.29 9.66 13.44
CA ILE A 487 13.12 8.77 13.31
C ILE A 487 12.58 8.47 14.70
N HIS A 488 11.27 8.60 14.85
CA HIS A 488 10.54 8.30 16.08
C HIS A 488 9.46 7.26 15.82
N SER A 489 9.36 6.25 16.68
CA SER A 489 8.33 5.21 16.55
C SER A 489 7.03 5.60 17.22
N PHE A 490 5.90 5.38 16.51
CA PHE A 490 4.57 5.41 17.11
C PHE A 490 4.30 4.17 17.97
N VAL A 491 4.81 3.01 17.53
CA VAL A 491 4.66 1.72 18.20
C VAL A 491 5.50 1.67 19.46
N LYS A 492 4.90 1.29 20.59
CA LYS A 492 5.55 1.22 21.90
C LYS A 492 5.55 -0.18 22.51
N MET A 493 4.83 -1.14 21.90
CA MET A 493 4.82 -2.51 22.40
C MET A 493 6.17 -3.20 22.22
N ASN A 494 6.47 -4.12 23.13
CA ASN A 494 7.71 -4.88 23.15
C ASN A 494 7.80 -5.86 21.97
N TYR A 495 9.03 -6.20 21.61
CA TYR A 495 9.33 -7.36 20.78
C TYR A 495 9.18 -8.67 21.57
N GLU A 496 9.03 -9.82 20.89
CA GLU A 496 8.90 -11.13 21.53
C GLU A 496 10.25 -11.61 22.10
N ARG A 497 10.45 -11.43 23.40
CA ARG A 497 11.71 -11.71 24.06
C ARG A 497 12.15 -13.18 23.95
N LYS A 498 11.21 -14.14 23.89
CA LYS A 498 11.50 -15.56 23.69
C LYS A 498 12.25 -15.82 22.38
N LEU A 499 11.99 -14.97 21.36
CA LEU A 499 12.60 -15.07 20.02
C LEU A 499 13.93 -14.31 19.88
N ILE A 500 14.36 -13.54 20.89
CA ILE A 500 15.60 -12.78 20.82
C ILE A 500 16.77 -13.63 21.32
N ASN A 501 17.77 -13.83 20.48
CA ASN A 501 19.08 -14.30 20.91
C ASN A 501 19.95 -13.10 21.33
N PHE A 502 19.95 -12.78 22.63
CA PHE A 502 20.66 -11.64 23.19
C PHE A 502 22.18 -11.68 23.01
N ASP A 503 22.77 -12.86 22.77
CA ASP A 503 24.22 -13.00 22.53
C ASP A 503 24.62 -12.50 21.13
N MET A 504 23.66 -12.43 20.19
CA MET A 504 23.85 -11.85 18.85
C MET A 504 23.79 -10.32 18.85
N LEU A 505 23.31 -9.68 19.92
CA LEU A 505 23.15 -8.22 20.01
C LEU A 505 24.40 -7.57 20.60
N THR A 506 24.87 -6.48 19.99
CA THR A 506 25.92 -5.62 20.57
C THR A 506 25.37 -4.86 21.79
N LYS A 507 26.27 -4.19 22.52
CA LYS A 507 25.87 -3.33 23.66
C LYS A 507 24.96 -2.17 23.20
N GLU A 508 25.28 -1.58 22.06
CA GLU A 508 24.55 -0.50 21.45
C GLU A 508 23.14 -0.95 21.02
N GLU A 509 23.03 -2.11 20.37
CA GLU A 509 21.74 -2.69 19.97
C GLU A 509 20.87 -3.06 21.18
N LYS A 510 21.45 -3.55 22.27
CA LYS A 510 20.75 -3.78 23.53
C LYS A 510 20.21 -2.48 24.14
N ALA A 511 20.99 -1.40 24.09
CA ALA A 511 20.56 -0.08 24.57
C ALA A 511 19.42 0.48 23.70
N GLN A 512 19.50 0.34 22.37
CA GLN A 512 18.44 0.74 21.44
C GLN A 512 17.16 -0.08 21.63
N LEU A 513 17.28 -1.38 21.83
CA LEU A 513 16.14 -2.26 22.10
C LEU A 513 15.39 -1.84 23.38
N ALA A 514 16.11 -1.33 24.39
CA ALA A 514 15.52 -0.88 25.65
C ALA A 514 14.51 0.28 25.47
N GLU A 515 14.56 1.04 24.38
CA GLU A 515 13.58 2.09 24.05
C GLU A 515 12.19 1.49 23.76
N PHE A 516 12.13 0.22 23.34
CA PHE A 516 10.91 -0.54 23.05
C PHE A 516 10.52 -1.51 24.19
N GLU A 517 11.24 -1.49 25.30
CA GLU A 517 10.90 -2.28 26.49
C GLU A 517 10.12 -1.41 27.46
N VAL A 518 8.80 -1.32 27.27
CA VAL A 518 7.93 -0.66 28.24
C VAL A 518 7.98 -1.45 29.55
N LYS A 519 8.34 -0.77 30.66
CA LYS A 519 8.34 -1.34 32.01
C LYS A 519 6.93 -1.56 32.53
#